data_afd630fc70ee2c750d701b0072006cfe
#
_entry.id   afd630fc70ee2c750d701b0072006cfe
#
_cell.length_a   1.000
_cell.length_b   1.000
_cell.length_c   1.000
_cell.angle_alpha   90.00
_cell.angle_beta   90.00
_cell.angle_gamma   90.00
#
_symmetry.space_group_name_H-M   'P 1'
#
loop_
_entity.id
_entity.type
_entity.pdbx_description
1 polymer ?
#
loop_
_entity_poly.entity_id
_entity_poly.type
_entity_poly.pdbx_seq_one_letter_code
_entity_poly.pdbx_strand_id
1 'polypeptide(L)'
;MKKGEIYQGIIEKVDFPNKGRVCLEEGKVTVKNGIPGQKVQFVINKKKGKKIEGRLLEVLEKSPLETRNPMCSIFPACGGCMYQTMPYEEQLKMKADQVKELLDDALIKGGQTDEKGCPDYIFQGIKGSPQEFAYRNKMEFSFGDEYKDGPLSLGLHKKGSTYDVLNALDCKLVHEDMTKILGCVLEYCREQGFTYYHKMQHTGFLRHLLLRRGNTTGEILVNLVTTSQENPDFSELTRRLLDLSLEGKIVGILHIINDALSDTVRSDETILLYGKDYFYEEILGLKFKITPFSFFQPNSYAAQVLYNTAREYIGDTRDMTVFDLYSGTGTISQILAEVAKEVIGVEIVEEAVEAAKENAALNGITNCRFIAGDVLKVLDQVEEKPDFIVLDPPRDGIHPKALPKIIQYGVDKLVYISCKPT
;
A
#
# COMPACT_ATOMS: atom_id res chain seq x y z
N MET A 1 -20.99 24.19 18.09
CA MET A 1 -20.60 22.76 18.06
C MET A 1 -19.70 22.43 19.25
N LYS A 2 -20.08 21.44 20.09
CA LYS A 2 -19.30 20.96 21.24
C LYS A 2 -18.93 19.49 21.01
N LYS A 3 -17.84 19.04 21.65
CA LYS A 3 -17.41 17.62 21.63
C LYS A 3 -18.52 16.75 22.25
N GLY A 4 -18.86 15.64 21.59
CA GLY A 4 -19.93 14.71 22.00
C GLY A 4 -21.30 15.02 21.42
N GLU A 5 -21.54 16.21 20.87
CA GLU A 5 -22.80 16.53 20.18
C GLU A 5 -22.91 15.83 18.82
N ILE A 6 -24.12 15.44 18.47
CA ILE A 6 -24.45 14.75 17.20
C ILE A 6 -25.06 15.76 16.25
N TYR A 7 -24.60 15.74 15.01
CA TYR A 7 -25.08 16.59 13.92
C TYR A 7 -25.41 15.75 12.69
N GLN A 8 -26.18 16.36 11.81
CA GLN A 8 -26.48 15.82 10.47
C GLN A 8 -26.07 16.85 9.41
N GLY A 9 -25.62 16.38 8.26
CA GLY A 9 -25.27 17.27 7.15
C GLY A 9 -24.90 16.49 5.90
N ILE A 10 -24.74 17.22 4.79
CA ILE A 10 -24.33 16.64 3.51
C ILE A 10 -22.82 16.78 3.37
N ILE A 11 -22.16 15.73 2.93
CA ILE A 11 -20.76 15.78 2.53
C ILE A 11 -20.70 16.48 1.17
N GLU A 12 -20.27 17.73 1.15
CA GLU A 12 -20.18 18.52 -0.07
C GLU A 12 -19.02 18.08 -0.95
N LYS A 13 -17.89 17.71 -0.33
CA LYS A 13 -16.64 17.36 -0.98
C LYS A 13 -15.81 16.44 -0.09
N VAL A 14 -14.92 15.67 -0.69
CA VAL A 14 -13.94 14.84 0.02
C VAL A 14 -12.53 15.27 -0.37
N ASP A 15 -11.81 15.85 0.57
CA ASP A 15 -10.40 16.23 0.41
C ASP A 15 -9.49 15.00 0.59
N PHE A 16 -8.30 15.06 0.00
CA PHE A 16 -7.31 13.98 0.10
C PHE A 16 -6.90 13.67 1.56
N PRO A 17 -6.72 12.41 1.94
CA PRO A 17 -7.02 11.17 1.19
C PRO A 17 -8.49 10.73 1.31
N ASN A 18 -9.22 11.17 2.31
CA ASN A 18 -10.62 10.80 2.61
C ASN A 18 -11.19 11.66 3.76
N LYS A 19 -11.20 12.95 3.56
CA LYS A 19 -11.67 13.94 4.54
C LYS A 19 -12.93 14.61 3.99
N GLY A 20 -14.10 14.03 4.27
CA GLY A 20 -15.39 14.62 3.88
C GLY A 20 -15.59 15.98 4.56
N ARG A 21 -16.01 16.98 3.80
CA ARG A 21 -16.28 18.34 4.25
C ARG A 21 -17.78 18.51 4.37
N VAL A 22 -18.25 18.78 5.59
CA VAL A 22 -19.65 19.10 5.88
C VAL A 22 -19.71 20.57 6.32
N CYS A 23 -20.51 21.40 5.64
CA CYS A 23 -20.76 22.78 6.02
C CYS A 23 -22.07 22.86 6.81
N LEU A 24 -22.00 23.44 8.00
CA LEU A 24 -23.14 23.76 8.86
C LEU A 24 -23.17 25.28 9.09
N GLU A 25 -24.28 25.82 9.56
CA GLU A 25 -24.40 27.24 9.92
C GLU A 25 -23.31 27.67 10.92
N GLU A 26 -22.96 26.76 11.84
CA GLU A 26 -21.97 27.02 12.89
C GLU A 26 -20.51 26.82 12.43
N GLY A 27 -20.26 26.38 11.17
CA GLY A 27 -18.93 26.21 10.60
C GLY A 27 -18.70 24.86 9.89
N LYS A 28 -17.46 24.65 9.44
CA LYS A 28 -17.06 23.47 8.68
C LYS A 28 -16.59 22.33 9.58
N VAL A 29 -17.04 21.11 9.30
CA VAL A 29 -16.64 19.88 9.99
C VAL A 29 -16.00 18.92 9.01
N THR A 30 -14.88 18.31 9.40
CA THR A 30 -14.25 17.21 8.64
C THR A 30 -14.78 15.87 9.15
N VAL A 31 -15.47 15.14 8.30
CA VAL A 31 -16.00 13.79 8.60
C VAL A 31 -15.29 12.78 7.67
N LYS A 32 -14.52 11.86 8.25
CA LYS A 32 -13.81 10.83 7.46
C LYS A 32 -14.76 9.71 7.04
N ASN A 33 -14.36 8.97 6.00
CA ASN A 33 -15.02 7.76 5.49
C ASN A 33 -16.40 7.99 4.87
N GLY A 34 -16.65 9.17 4.35
CA GLY A 34 -17.85 9.45 3.59
C GLY A 34 -17.58 9.67 2.10
N ILE A 35 -18.67 9.73 1.33
CA ILE A 35 -18.69 9.95 -0.12
C ILE A 35 -19.35 11.30 -0.40
N PRO A 36 -18.88 12.10 -1.38
CA PRO A 36 -19.54 13.35 -1.74
C PRO A 36 -21.02 13.12 -2.08
N GLY A 37 -21.90 13.97 -1.57
CA GLY A 37 -23.35 13.85 -1.76
C GLY A 37 -24.09 13.00 -0.72
N GLN A 38 -23.39 12.26 0.15
CA GLN A 38 -24.04 11.54 1.24
C GLN A 38 -24.58 12.51 2.29
N LYS A 39 -25.80 12.26 2.77
CA LYS A 39 -26.28 12.86 4.01
C LYS A 39 -25.92 11.96 5.17
N VAL A 40 -25.20 12.47 6.13
CA VAL A 40 -24.60 11.69 7.20
C VAL A 40 -24.96 12.21 8.57
N GLN A 41 -25.04 11.31 9.55
CA GLN A 41 -25.03 11.61 10.95
C GLN A 41 -23.64 11.38 11.53
N PHE A 42 -23.13 12.33 12.30
CA PHE A 42 -21.80 12.26 12.88
C PHE A 42 -21.75 12.89 14.27
N VAL A 43 -20.81 12.45 15.09
CA VAL A 43 -20.54 13.03 16.42
C VAL A 43 -19.25 13.83 16.38
N ILE A 44 -19.25 15.02 16.97
CA ILE A 44 -18.02 15.83 17.12
C ILE A 44 -17.08 15.11 18.10
N ASN A 45 -15.93 14.66 17.59
CA ASN A 45 -14.94 13.94 18.39
C ASN A 45 -13.72 14.80 18.76
N LYS A 46 -13.41 15.84 17.95
CA LYS A 46 -12.28 16.72 18.19
C LYS A 46 -12.59 18.16 17.74
N LYS A 47 -12.16 19.12 18.58
CA LYS A 47 -12.22 20.55 18.27
C LYS A 47 -10.93 21.22 18.73
N LYS A 48 -10.19 21.84 17.80
CA LYS A 48 -8.99 22.62 18.08
C LYS A 48 -9.01 23.90 17.25
N GLY A 49 -9.37 25.01 17.89
CA GLY A 49 -9.60 26.27 17.21
C GLY A 49 -10.70 26.16 16.15
N LYS A 50 -10.39 26.53 14.91
CA LYS A 50 -11.29 26.44 13.76
C LYS A 50 -11.38 25.02 13.16
N LYS A 51 -10.51 24.10 13.57
CA LYS A 51 -10.49 22.72 13.07
C LYS A 51 -11.42 21.84 13.89
N ILE A 52 -12.51 21.37 13.27
CA ILE A 52 -13.52 20.52 13.88
C ILE A 52 -13.55 19.21 13.11
N GLU A 53 -13.43 18.08 13.84
CA GLU A 53 -13.48 16.75 13.28
C GLU A 53 -14.68 15.98 13.85
N GLY A 54 -15.44 15.36 12.97
CA GLY A 54 -16.56 14.47 13.28
C GLY A 54 -16.25 13.02 12.97
N ARG A 55 -16.74 12.12 13.80
CA ARG A 55 -16.75 10.67 13.53
C ARG A 55 -18.09 10.30 12.93
N LEU A 56 -18.07 9.74 11.73
CA LEU A 56 -19.25 9.20 11.04
C LEU A 56 -19.93 8.15 11.93
N LEU A 57 -21.21 8.28 12.15
CA LEU A 57 -22.05 7.32 12.85
C LEU A 57 -22.88 6.52 11.85
N GLU A 58 -23.56 7.20 10.93
CA GLU A 58 -24.50 6.58 10.01
C GLU A 58 -24.60 7.39 8.71
N VAL A 59 -24.84 6.70 7.60
CA VAL A 59 -25.24 7.28 6.31
C VAL A 59 -26.74 7.26 6.23
N LEU A 60 -27.37 8.42 6.36
CA LEU A 60 -28.84 8.60 6.35
C LEU A 60 -29.41 8.50 4.94
N GLU A 61 -28.70 9.10 3.97
CA GLU A 61 -29.06 9.06 2.54
C GLU A 61 -27.79 8.80 1.73
N LYS A 62 -27.88 7.84 0.79
CA LYS A 62 -26.76 7.52 -0.11
C LYS A 62 -26.46 8.68 -1.06
N SER A 63 -25.22 8.77 -1.50
CA SER A 63 -24.82 9.68 -2.56
C SER A 63 -25.44 9.27 -3.90
N PRO A 64 -25.81 10.22 -4.78
CA PRO A 64 -26.12 9.92 -6.19
C PRO A 64 -25.01 9.20 -6.94
N LEU A 65 -23.74 9.28 -6.46
CA LEU A 65 -22.60 8.57 -7.02
C LEU A 65 -22.55 7.08 -6.64
N GLU A 66 -23.36 6.64 -5.67
CA GLU A 66 -23.40 5.24 -5.21
C GLU A 66 -24.37 4.41 -6.03
N THR A 67 -24.02 4.13 -7.27
CA THR A 67 -24.85 3.42 -8.24
C THR A 67 -24.54 1.92 -8.36
N ARG A 68 -23.54 1.43 -7.59
CA ARG A 68 -23.13 0.02 -7.58
C ARG A 68 -23.49 -0.65 -6.26
N ASN A 69 -23.81 -1.94 -6.31
CA ASN A 69 -23.87 -2.77 -5.11
C ASN A 69 -22.45 -3.20 -4.71
N PRO A 70 -22.12 -3.24 -3.41
CA PRO A 70 -20.82 -3.74 -2.97
C PRO A 70 -20.69 -5.22 -3.32
N MET A 71 -19.52 -5.62 -3.79
CA MET A 71 -19.23 -7.02 -4.14
C MET A 71 -18.76 -7.84 -2.93
N CYS A 72 -18.29 -7.17 -1.87
CA CYS A 72 -17.75 -7.80 -0.67
C CYS A 72 -18.82 -7.84 0.42
N SER A 73 -19.06 -9.02 1.01
CA SER A 73 -20.11 -9.26 2.03
C SER A 73 -19.90 -8.48 3.34
N ILE A 74 -18.65 -8.15 3.68
CA ILE A 74 -18.30 -7.39 4.90
C ILE A 74 -18.17 -5.87 4.68
N PHE A 75 -18.50 -5.37 3.48
CA PHE A 75 -18.60 -3.93 3.23
C PHE A 75 -19.94 -3.39 3.80
N PRO A 76 -19.99 -2.22 4.44
CA PRO A 76 -18.93 -1.24 4.67
C PRO A 76 -18.21 -1.38 6.03
N ALA A 77 -18.45 -2.49 6.76
CA ALA A 77 -17.93 -2.67 8.12
C ALA A 77 -16.39 -2.84 8.14
N CYS A 78 -15.80 -3.48 7.11
CA CYS A 78 -14.37 -3.66 6.98
C CYS A 78 -13.65 -2.33 6.71
N GLY A 79 -12.49 -2.13 7.35
CA GLY A 79 -11.63 -0.96 7.16
C GLY A 79 -10.86 -0.91 5.83
N GLY A 80 -10.86 -2.00 5.04
CA GLY A 80 -10.05 -2.13 3.84
C GLY A 80 -10.56 -1.38 2.60
N CYS A 81 -11.87 -1.12 2.50
CA CYS A 81 -12.49 -0.46 1.35
C CYS A 81 -13.40 0.69 1.76
N MET A 82 -13.45 1.72 0.90
CA MET A 82 -14.27 2.91 1.15
C MET A 82 -15.31 3.18 0.07
N TYR A 83 -15.03 2.84 -1.18
CA TYR A 83 -15.77 3.33 -2.34
C TYR A 83 -16.36 2.24 -3.22
N GLN A 84 -16.61 1.01 -2.70
CA GLN A 84 -17.15 -0.10 -3.51
C GLN A 84 -18.52 0.20 -4.13
N THR A 85 -19.29 1.12 -3.56
CA THR A 85 -20.60 1.54 -4.06
C THR A 85 -20.54 2.57 -5.18
N MET A 86 -19.34 3.18 -5.41
CA MET A 86 -19.11 4.11 -6.51
C MET A 86 -18.53 3.38 -7.73
N PRO A 87 -18.95 3.72 -8.98
CA PRO A 87 -18.26 3.31 -10.19
C PRO A 87 -16.77 3.72 -10.16
N TYR A 88 -15.92 2.91 -10.78
CA TYR A 88 -14.47 3.14 -10.72
C TYR A 88 -14.07 4.46 -11.38
N GLU A 89 -14.72 4.83 -12.46
CA GLU A 89 -14.52 6.09 -13.16
C GLU A 89 -14.80 7.31 -12.26
N GLU A 90 -15.85 7.24 -11.43
CA GLU A 90 -16.16 8.30 -10.47
C GLU A 90 -15.13 8.35 -9.33
N GLN A 91 -14.59 7.19 -8.91
CA GLN A 91 -13.47 7.16 -7.97
C GLN A 91 -12.21 7.81 -8.56
N LEU A 92 -11.90 7.54 -9.83
CA LEU A 92 -10.77 8.14 -10.53
C LEU A 92 -10.94 9.64 -10.66
N LYS A 93 -12.11 10.11 -11.11
CA LYS A 93 -12.42 11.54 -11.23
C LYS A 93 -12.24 12.26 -9.88
N MET A 94 -12.84 11.72 -8.82
CA MET A 94 -12.70 12.31 -7.48
C MET A 94 -11.22 12.40 -7.04
N LYS A 95 -10.42 11.36 -7.30
CA LYS A 95 -8.99 11.36 -6.96
C LYS A 95 -8.18 12.32 -7.81
N ALA A 96 -8.49 12.45 -9.10
CA ALA A 96 -7.87 13.43 -9.99
C ALA A 96 -8.13 14.85 -9.50
N ASP A 97 -9.37 15.18 -9.17
CA ASP A 97 -9.76 16.49 -8.66
C ASP A 97 -9.04 16.81 -7.33
N GLN A 98 -8.93 15.82 -6.43
CA GLN A 98 -8.21 15.97 -5.16
C GLN A 98 -6.73 16.31 -5.36
N VAL A 99 -6.04 15.59 -6.28
CA VAL A 99 -4.62 15.82 -6.55
C VAL A 99 -4.42 17.14 -7.26
N LYS A 100 -5.26 17.44 -8.27
CA LYS A 100 -5.21 18.72 -8.98
C LYS A 100 -5.34 19.91 -8.04
N GLU A 101 -6.30 19.89 -7.12
CA GLU A 101 -6.50 20.97 -6.13
C GLU A 101 -5.27 21.14 -5.22
N LEU A 102 -4.66 20.05 -4.78
CA LEU A 102 -3.44 20.11 -3.96
C LEU A 102 -2.28 20.76 -4.71
N LEU A 103 -2.10 20.42 -6.00
CA LEU A 103 -1.08 21.01 -6.86
C LEU A 103 -1.36 22.48 -7.14
N ASP A 104 -2.60 22.82 -7.51
CA ASP A 104 -3.03 24.22 -7.75
C ASP A 104 -2.75 25.08 -6.50
N ASP A 105 -3.17 24.63 -5.34
CA ASP A 105 -2.96 25.32 -4.07
C ASP A 105 -1.47 25.54 -3.75
N ALA A 106 -0.63 24.50 -4.01
CA ALA A 106 0.80 24.57 -3.74
C ALA A 106 1.51 25.54 -4.69
N LEU A 107 1.19 25.50 -5.98
CA LEU A 107 1.77 26.35 -7.00
C LEU A 107 1.38 27.83 -6.83
N ILE A 108 0.09 28.09 -6.53
CA ILE A 108 -0.38 29.46 -6.25
C ILE A 108 0.35 30.02 -5.02
N LYS A 109 0.46 29.25 -3.94
CA LYS A 109 1.19 29.66 -2.72
C LYS A 109 2.69 29.88 -2.96
N GLY A 110 3.26 29.09 -3.87
CA GLY A 110 4.67 29.19 -4.29
C GLY A 110 4.95 30.28 -5.32
N GLY A 111 3.92 30.99 -5.79
CA GLY A 111 4.06 32.03 -6.81
C GLY A 111 4.34 31.48 -8.21
N GLN A 112 4.07 30.20 -8.46
CA GLN A 112 4.23 29.54 -9.77
C GLN A 112 2.92 29.64 -10.53
N THR A 113 2.65 30.82 -11.08
CA THR A 113 1.42 31.14 -11.81
C THR A 113 1.74 31.88 -13.11
N ASP A 114 0.85 31.73 -14.08
CA ASP A 114 0.86 32.52 -15.31
C ASP A 114 0.47 34.00 -15.05
N GLU A 115 0.46 34.81 -16.11
CA GLU A 115 0.09 36.23 -16.04
C GLU A 115 -1.36 36.47 -15.54
N LYS A 116 -2.21 35.45 -15.59
CA LYS A 116 -3.61 35.49 -15.15
C LYS A 116 -3.79 35.00 -13.71
N GLY A 117 -2.68 34.57 -13.05
CA GLY A 117 -2.70 34.00 -11.72
C GLY A 117 -3.16 32.54 -11.65
N CYS A 118 -3.21 31.83 -12.79
CA CYS A 118 -3.48 30.40 -12.84
C CYS A 118 -2.18 29.60 -12.66
N PRO A 119 -2.22 28.43 -12.01
CA PRO A 119 -1.05 27.55 -11.88
C PRO A 119 -0.43 27.21 -13.24
N ASP A 120 0.88 27.43 -13.38
CA ASP A 120 1.61 27.18 -14.62
C ASP A 120 2.13 25.74 -14.67
N TYR A 121 1.28 24.80 -15.07
CA TYR A 121 1.63 23.41 -15.31
C TYR A 121 0.58 22.69 -16.17
N ILE A 122 0.93 21.51 -16.68
CA ILE A 122 0.01 20.66 -17.44
C ILE A 122 -0.46 19.51 -16.58
N PHE A 123 -1.75 19.50 -16.21
CA PHE A 123 -2.37 18.37 -15.53
C PHE A 123 -2.82 17.33 -16.57
N GLN A 124 -2.12 16.21 -16.65
CA GLN A 124 -2.39 15.15 -17.63
C GLN A 124 -3.49 14.18 -17.21
N GLY A 125 -4.17 14.44 -16.09
CA GLY A 125 -5.26 13.59 -15.58
C GLY A 125 -4.80 12.42 -14.73
N ILE A 126 -5.52 11.32 -14.81
CA ILE A 126 -5.27 10.12 -14.00
C ILE A 126 -5.32 8.85 -14.88
N LYS A 127 -4.38 7.95 -14.67
CA LYS A 127 -4.40 6.61 -15.24
C LYS A 127 -4.99 5.63 -14.20
N GLY A 128 -5.99 4.84 -14.58
CA GLY A 128 -6.59 3.83 -13.71
C GLY A 128 -5.75 2.57 -13.60
N SER A 129 -6.02 1.78 -12.55
CA SER A 129 -5.53 0.40 -12.50
C SER A 129 -6.26 -0.47 -13.53
N PRO A 130 -5.56 -1.34 -14.27
CA PRO A 130 -6.21 -2.28 -15.20
C PRO A 130 -7.20 -3.23 -14.52
N GLN A 131 -7.01 -3.48 -13.23
CA GLN A 131 -7.87 -4.34 -12.42
C GLN A 131 -8.47 -3.54 -11.25
N GLU A 132 -9.80 -3.58 -11.11
CA GLU A 132 -10.51 -2.97 -9.98
C GLU A 132 -10.50 -3.86 -8.73
N PHE A 133 -10.49 -5.19 -8.93
CA PHE A 133 -10.53 -6.24 -7.92
C PHE A 133 -9.43 -7.25 -8.16
N ALA A 134 -9.19 -8.14 -7.19
CA ALA A 134 -8.18 -9.20 -7.24
C ALA A 134 -6.77 -8.71 -7.63
N TYR A 135 -6.48 -7.43 -7.39
CA TYR A 135 -5.21 -6.81 -7.77
C TYR A 135 -4.13 -6.93 -6.71
N ARG A 136 -4.53 -7.22 -5.47
CA ARG A 136 -3.63 -7.13 -4.34
C ARG A 136 -2.75 -8.37 -4.23
N ASN A 137 -1.44 -8.20 -4.39
CA ASN A 137 -0.44 -9.27 -4.36
C ASN A 137 0.12 -9.56 -2.96
N LYS A 138 -0.18 -8.71 -1.97
CA LYS A 138 0.19 -8.88 -0.56
C LYS A 138 -0.99 -8.55 0.34
N MET A 139 -1.30 -9.43 1.29
CA MET A 139 -2.27 -9.14 2.33
C MET A 139 -1.81 -9.74 3.67
N GLU A 140 -1.90 -8.92 4.70
CA GLU A 140 -1.71 -9.31 6.09
C GLU A 140 -3.09 -9.41 6.74
N PHE A 141 -3.53 -10.65 6.97
CA PHE A 141 -4.75 -10.92 7.71
C PHE A 141 -4.42 -11.10 9.18
N SER A 142 -5.22 -10.52 10.06
CA SER A 142 -5.06 -10.64 11.51
C SER A 142 -5.94 -11.75 12.06
N PHE A 143 -5.44 -12.50 13.03
CA PHE A 143 -6.26 -13.31 13.89
C PHE A 143 -6.89 -12.45 15.01
N GLY A 144 -8.09 -12.77 15.41
CA GLY A 144 -8.84 -12.04 16.44
C GLY A 144 -10.23 -12.60 16.64
N ASP A 145 -11.14 -11.76 17.12
CA ASP A 145 -12.57 -12.03 17.19
C ASP A 145 -13.37 -10.85 16.60
N GLU A 146 -14.60 -11.10 16.15
CA GLU A 146 -15.47 -10.05 15.61
C GLU A 146 -16.11 -9.21 16.72
N TYR A 147 -16.26 -9.80 17.88
CA TYR A 147 -16.74 -9.20 19.11
C TYR A 147 -16.11 -9.93 20.30
N LYS A 148 -15.97 -9.23 21.40
CA LYS A 148 -15.31 -9.75 22.61
C LYS A 148 -15.78 -11.15 22.98
N ASP A 149 -14.84 -12.06 23.17
CA ASP A 149 -15.05 -13.48 23.49
C ASP A 149 -15.85 -14.25 22.39
N GLY A 150 -15.83 -13.75 21.15
CA GLY A 150 -16.40 -14.40 19.98
C GLY A 150 -15.54 -15.55 19.45
N PRO A 151 -16.02 -16.27 18.41
CA PRO A 151 -15.24 -17.33 17.79
C PRO A 151 -14.00 -16.75 17.09
N LEU A 152 -12.93 -17.56 17.00
CA LEU A 152 -11.72 -17.20 16.30
C LEU A 152 -12.06 -16.74 14.87
N SER A 153 -11.59 -15.56 14.52
CA SER A 153 -11.73 -14.94 13.21
C SER A 153 -10.35 -14.71 12.57
N LEU A 154 -10.32 -14.74 11.24
CA LEU A 154 -9.12 -14.42 10.46
C LEU A 154 -9.51 -13.48 9.33
N GLY A 155 -8.93 -12.28 9.32
CA GLY A 155 -9.28 -11.31 8.29
C GLY A 155 -8.80 -9.89 8.58
N LEU A 156 -9.68 -8.91 8.44
CA LEU A 156 -9.33 -7.50 8.50
C LEU A 156 -10.07 -6.78 9.62
N HIS A 157 -9.42 -5.77 10.18
CA HIS A 157 -10.02 -4.97 11.25
C HIS A 157 -11.28 -4.24 10.79
N LYS A 158 -12.28 -4.23 11.67
CA LYS A 158 -13.50 -3.46 11.53
C LYS A 158 -13.19 -1.96 11.52
N LYS A 159 -13.88 -1.23 10.68
CA LYS A 159 -13.70 0.22 10.56
C LYS A 159 -13.90 0.94 11.92
N GLY A 160 -12.85 1.63 12.34
CA GLY A 160 -12.89 2.36 13.62
C GLY A 160 -12.61 1.50 14.86
N SER A 161 -12.35 0.22 14.72
CA SER A 161 -11.87 -0.66 15.79
C SER A 161 -10.43 -1.11 15.51
N THR A 162 -9.65 -1.28 16.57
CA THR A 162 -8.29 -1.84 16.54
C THR A 162 -8.26 -3.28 17.09
N TYR A 163 -9.39 -3.77 17.57
CA TYR A 163 -9.53 -5.09 18.19
C TYR A 163 -10.37 -6.03 17.32
N ASP A 164 -11.55 -5.56 16.88
CA ASP A 164 -12.51 -6.41 16.17
C ASP A 164 -11.98 -6.80 14.79
N VAL A 165 -11.94 -8.10 14.50
CA VAL A 165 -11.48 -8.69 13.25
C VAL A 165 -12.64 -9.39 12.54
N LEU A 166 -12.96 -8.92 11.34
CA LEU A 166 -13.99 -9.51 10.47
C LEU A 166 -13.38 -10.60 9.60
N ASN A 167 -14.05 -11.75 9.47
CA ASN A 167 -13.62 -12.80 8.57
C ASN A 167 -13.60 -12.30 7.11
N ALA A 168 -12.45 -12.40 6.45
CA ALA A 168 -12.24 -11.87 5.10
C ALA A 168 -12.34 -12.96 4.01
N LEU A 169 -13.17 -13.99 4.21
CA LEU A 169 -13.33 -15.14 3.31
C LEU A 169 -13.87 -14.79 1.91
N ASP A 170 -14.49 -13.62 1.77
CA ASP A 170 -15.03 -13.08 0.52
C ASP A 170 -14.35 -11.76 0.10
N CYS A 171 -13.10 -11.54 0.50
CA CYS A 171 -12.37 -10.33 0.17
C CYS A 171 -12.11 -10.23 -1.34
N LYS A 172 -12.66 -9.19 -2.00
CA LYS A 172 -12.51 -8.98 -3.44
C LYS A 172 -11.24 -8.24 -3.85
N LEU A 173 -10.46 -7.73 -2.89
CA LEU A 173 -9.18 -7.07 -3.20
C LEU A 173 -8.08 -8.07 -3.55
N VAL A 174 -8.16 -9.29 -3.02
CA VAL A 174 -7.20 -10.36 -3.25
C VAL A 174 -7.75 -11.39 -4.22
N HIS A 175 -6.86 -12.15 -4.85
CA HIS A 175 -7.23 -13.28 -5.68
C HIS A 175 -7.93 -14.39 -4.86
N GLU A 176 -8.81 -15.15 -5.49
CA GLU A 176 -9.58 -16.24 -4.86
C GLU A 176 -8.69 -17.29 -4.19
N ASP A 177 -7.52 -17.57 -4.74
CA ASP A 177 -6.54 -18.47 -4.11
C ASP A 177 -6.22 -18.04 -2.67
N MET A 178 -6.06 -16.72 -2.43
CA MET A 178 -5.76 -16.21 -1.09
C MET A 178 -6.93 -16.41 -0.11
N THR A 179 -8.16 -16.27 -0.58
CA THR A 179 -9.35 -16.50 0.29
C THR A 179 -9.57 -17.99 0.57
N LYS A 180 -9.25 -18.89 -0.37
CA LYS A 180 -9.25 -20.34 -0.14
C LYS A 180 -8.21 -20.74 0.90
N ILE A 181 -6.98 -20.20 0.79
CA ILE A 181 -5.91 -20.42 1.77
C ILE A 181 -6.33 -19.90 3.14
N LEU A 182 -6.89 -18.69 3.21
CA LEU A 182 -7.37 -18.09 4.45
C LEU A 182 -8.45 -18.96 5.13
N GLY A 183 -9.38 -19.50 4.34
CA GLY A 183 -10.41 -20.42 4.85
C GLY A 183 -9.82 -21.70 5.43
N CYS A 184 -8.90 -22.33 4.73
CA CYS A 184 -8.21 -23.55 5.16
C CYS A 184 -7.43 -23.32 6.49
N VAL A 185 -6.68 -22.22 6.57
CA VAL A 185 -5.93 -21.86 7.79
C VAL A 185 -6.85 -21.59 8.97
N LEU A 186 -7.93 -20.82 8.76
CA LEU A 186 -8.89 -20.52 9.81
C LEU A 186 -9.58 -21.80 10.37
N GLU A 187 -10.02 -22.69 9.48
CA GLU A 187 -10.65 -23.96 9.85
C GLU A 187 -9.67 -24.82 10.65
N TYR A 188 -8.46 -25.03 10.17
CA TYR A 188 -7.42 -25.76 10.87
C TYR A 188 -7.15 -25.19 12.27
N CYS A 189 -6.95 -23.88 12.39
CA CYS A 189 -6.67 -23.24 13.68
C CYS A 189 -7.83 -23.38 14.67
N ARG A 190 -9.09 -23.36 14.19
CA ARG A 190 -10.27 -23.60 15.00
C ARG A 190 -10.35 -25.05 15.52
N GLU A 191 -10.06 -26.02 14.65
CA GLU A 191 -10.03 -27.44 15.01
C GLU A 191 -8.96 -27.75 16.06
N GLN A 192 -7.80 -27.08 15.97
CA GLN A 192 -6.72 -27.22 16.95
C GLN A 192 -6.99 -26.46 18.26
N GLY A 193 -7.99 -25.58 18.30
CA GLY A 193 -8.32 -24.78 19.47
C GLY A 193 -7.28 -23.70 19.78
N PHE A 194 -6.49 -23.27 18.80
CA PHE A 194 -5.48 -22.22 19.00
C PHE A 194 -6.12 -20.88 19.32
N THR A 195 -5.49 -20.15 20.24
CA THR A 195 -5.92 -18.81 20.65
C THR A 195 -5.16 -17.72 19.90
N TYR A 196 -5.82 -16.58 19.61
CA TYR A 196 -5.14 -15.44 19.04
C TYR A 196 -4.39 -14.63 20.11
N TYR A 197 -3.36 -13.88 19.71
CA TYR A 197 -2.54 -13.05 20.59
C TYR A 197 -3.29 -11.80 21.06
N HIS A 198 -3.49 -11.69 22.37
CA HIS A 198 -4.10 -10.54 23.03
C HIS A 198 -3.07 -9.46 23.34
N LYS A 199 -3.10 -8.36 22.60
CA LYS A 199 -2.13 -7.25 22.67
C LYS A 199 -1.97 -6.63 24.06
N MET A 200 -3.05 -6.61 24.86
CA MET A 200 -3.02 -6.02 26.21
C MET A 200 -2.53 -7.00 27.29
N GLN A 201 -2.70 -8.28 27.08
CA GLN A 201 -2.35 -9.35 28.03
C GLN A 201 -1.02 -10.00 27.67
N HIS A 202 -0.55 -9.78 26.43
CA HIS A 202 0.66 -10.41 25.86
C HIS A 202 0.61 -11.95 25.90
N THR A 203 -0.57 -12.53 25.76
CA THR A 203 -0.81 -13.97 25.75
C THR A 203 -1.59 -14.39 24.52
N GLY A 204 -1.40 -15.64 24.09
CA GLY A 204 -2.01 -16.23 22.91
C GLY A 204 -0.99 -16.50 21.79
N PHE A 205 -1.38 -17.37 20.88
CA PHE A 205 -0.46 -17.96 19.90
C PHE A 205 -0.53 -17.29 18.54
N LEU A 206 -1.70 -17.23 17.92
CA LEU A 206 -1.89 -16.79 16.54
C LEU A 206 -1.82 -15.26 16.41
N ARG A 207 -1.04 -14.74 15.46
CA ARG A 207 -0.95 -13.30 15.21
C ARG A 207 -1.50 -12.91 13.84
N HIS A 208 -0.85 -13.37 12.76
CA HIS A 208 -1.19 -12.97 11.41
C HIS A 208 -1.05 -14.12 10.42
N LEU A 209 -1.77 -14.03 9.31
CA LEU A 209 -1.52 -14.77 8.09
C LEU A 209 -1.08 -13.77 7.01
N LEU A 210 0.20 -13.79 6.66
CA LEU A 210 0.74 -12.97 5.58
C LEU A 210 0.75 -13.80 4.30
N LEU A 211 -0.06 -13.41 3.33
CA LEU A 211 -0.12 -14.02 2.01
C LEU A 211 0.50 -13.12 0.96
N ARG A 212 1.31 -13.71 0.09
CA ARG A 212 1.82 -13.07 -1.12
C ARG A 212 1.52 -13.92 -2.33
N ARG A 213 1.14 -13.29 -3.44
CA ARG A 213 0.87 -13.97 -4.71
C ARG A 213 1.44 -13.14 -5.85
N GLY A 214 2.25 -13.75 -6.69
CA GLY A 214 2.62 -13.16 -7.97
C GLY A 214 1.39 -13.08 -8.88
N ASN A 215 1.02 -11.87 -9.29
CA ASN A 215 -0.16 -11.68 -10.13
C ASN A 215 0.06 -12.18 -11.55
N THR A 216 1.30 -12.11 -12.04
CA THR A 216 1.69 -12.62 -13.37
C THR A 216 2.12 -14.08 -13.29
N THR A 217 2.89 -14.46 -12.27
CA THR A 217 3.46 -15.82 -12.17
C THR A 217 2.53 -16.84 -11.54
N GLY A 218 1.52 -16.39 -10.76
CA GLY A 218 0.66 -17.26 -9.96
C GLY A 218 1.37 -17.93 -8.78
N GLU A 219 2.64 -17.65 -8.51
CA GLU A 219 3.38 -18.20 -7.36
C GLU A 219 2.84 -17.63 -6.04
N ILE A 220 2.62 -18.50 -5.04
CA ILE A 220 2.02 -18.11 -3.76
C ILE A 220 2.99 -18.48 -2.63
N LEU A 221 3.20 -17.52 -1.72
CA LEU A 221 3.94 -17.68 -0.49
C LEU A 221 3.00 -17.51 0.71
N VAL A 222 2.90 -18.53 1.54
CA VAL A 222 2.04 -18.58 2.72
C VAL A 222 2.89 -18.43 3.96
N ASN A 223 2.60 -17.44 4.80
CA ASN A 223 3.37 -17.19 6.01
C ASN A 223 2.42 -17.11 7.21
N LEU A 224 2.46 -18.11 8.07
CA LEU A 224 1.75 -18.12 9.33
C LEU A 224 2.61 -17.47 10.40
N VAL A 225 2.12 -16.38 11.00
CA VAL A 225 2.85 -15.63 12.02
C VAL A 225 2.25 -15.91 13.39
N THR A 226 3.07 -16.37 14.32
CA THR A 226 2.65 -16.72 15.68
C THR A 226 3.61 -16.13 16.73
N THR A 227 3.27 -16.30 18.00
CA THR A 227 4.26 -16.15 19.09
C THR A 227 5.00 -17.45 19.31
N SER A 228 6.06 -17.42 20.12
CA SER A 228 6.79 -18.61 20.59
C SER A 228 6.12 -19.34 21.75
N GLN A 229 4.90 -18.92 22.17
CA GLN A 229 4.23 -19.49 23.36
C GLN A 229 3.75 -20.94 23.17
N GLU A 230 3.58 -21.36 21.91
CA GLU A 230 3.27 -22.75 21.54
C GLU A 230 4.20 -23.18 20.40
N ASN A 231 4.41 -24.50 20.26
CA ASN A 231 5.23 -25.06 19.19
C ASN A 231 4.57 -26.32 18.60
N PRO A 232 3.45 -26.15 17.89
CA PRO A 232 2.74 -27.28 17.26
C PRO A 232 3.46 -27.79 16.03
N ASP A 233 3.16 -29.04 15.66
CA ASP A 233 3.51 -29.60 14.36
C ASP A 233 2.51 -29.11 13.30
N PHE A 234 2.99 -28.40 12.29
CA PHE A 234 2.21 -27.90 11.17
C PHE A 234 2.18 -28.83 9.93
N SER A 235 2.61 -30.09 10.06
CA SER A 235 2.62 -31.06 8.93
C SER A 235 1.23 -31.25 8.34
N GLU A 236 0.19 -31.33 9.17
CA GLU A 236 -1.19 -31.48 8.71
C GLU A 236 -1.71 -30.19 8.02
N LEU A 237 -1.41 -29.01 8.55
CA LEU A 237 -1.75 -27.75 7.88
C LEU A 237 -1.06 -27.65 6.53
N THR A 238 0.24 -28.00 6.48
CA THR A 238 1.03 -27.99 5.23
C THR A 238 0.39 -28.91 4.19
N ARG A 239 0.02 -30.12 4.57
CA ARG A 239 -0.67 -31.07 3.69
C ARG A 239 -2.00 -30.51 3.16
N ARG A 240 -2.87 -29.97 4.05
CA ARG A 240 -4.17 -29.38 3.66
C ARG A 240 -3.99 -28.22 2.68
N LEU A 241 -3.02 -27.34 2.91
CA LEU A 241 -2.71 -26.22 2.02
C LEU A 241 -2.27 -26.70 0.63
N LEU A 242 -1.45 -27.74 0.55
CA LEU A 242 -0.97 -28.30 -0.72
C LEU A 242 -2.06 -29.06 -1.48
N ASP A 243 -3.07 -29.59 -0.78
CA ASP A 243 -4.22 -30.29 -1.36
C ASP A 243 -5.30 -29.32 -1.91
N LEU A 244 -5.18 -27.98 -1.66
CA LEU A 244 -6.14 -27.01 -2.17
C LEU A 244 -6.15 -26.91 -3.69
N SER A 245 -7.35 -26.89 -4.28
CA SER A 245 -7.53 -26.57 -5.70
C SER A 245 -7.40 -25.07 -5.93
N LEU A 246 -6.20 -24.62 -6.27
CA LEU A 246 -5.84 -23.23 -6.55
C LEU A 246 -5.58 -23.05 -8.04
N GLU A 247 -5.76 -21.82 -8.55
CA GLU A 247 -5.33 -21.44 -9.89
C GLU A 247 -3.80 -21.28 -9.93
N GLY A 248 -3.23 -20.62 -8.91
CA GLY A 248 -1.80 -20.48 -8.72
C GLY A 248 -1.17 -21.70 -8.04
N LYS A 249 0.09 -21.57 -7.69
CA LYS A 249 0.87 -22.63 -7.05
C LYS A 249 1.50 -22.14 -5.75
N ILE A 250 1.26 -22.84 -4.65
CA ILE A 250 2.03 -22.61 -3.42
C ILE A 250 3.46 -23.06 -3.65
N VAL A 251 4.41 -22.12 -3.59
CA VAL A 251 5.84 -22.34 -3.78
C VAL A 251 6.60 -22.37 -2.46
N GLY A 252 6.00 -21.85 -1.41
CA GLY A 252 6.56 -21.88 -0.06
C GLY A 252 5.50 -21.71 1.02
N ILE A 253 5.73 -22.37 2.16
CA ILE A 253 4.96 -22.24 3.39
C ILE A 253 5.96 -22.02 4.51
N LEU A 254 5.79 -20.90 5.24
CA LEU A 254 6.68 -20.52 6.33
C LEU A 254 5.88 -20.37 7.63
N HIS A 255 6.49 -20.78 8.73
CA HIS A 255 6.10 -20.41 10.07
C HIS A 255 7.04 -19.34 10.59
N ILE A 256 6.50 -18.19 10.93
CA ILE A 256 7.25 -17.03 11.38
C ILE A 256 6.92 -16.79 12.86
N ILE A 257 7.94 -16.79 13.70
CA ILE A 257 7.82 -16.44 15.12
C ILE A 257 8.03 -14.94 15.25
N ASN A 258 7.13 -14.28 15.97
CA ASN A 258 7.15 -12.86 16.23
C ASN A 258 6.67 -12.59 17.66
N ASP A 259 7.61 -12.34 18.57
CA ASP A 259 7.34 -12.05 19.97
C ASP A 259 7.32 -10.55 20.31
N ALA A 260 7.33 -9.69 19.26
CA ALA A 260 7.23 -8.25 19.47
C ALA A 260 5.94 -7.87 20.20
N LEU A 261 6.04 -6.94 21.15
CA LEU A 261 4.88 -6.37 21.84
C LEU A 261 4.01 -5.54 20.89
N SER A 262 4.62 -4.93 19.89
CA SER A 262 3.91 -4.19 18.83
C SER A 262 3.25 -5.13 17.85
N ASP A 263 2.20 -4.63 17.17
CA ASP A 263 1.47 -5.37 16.14
C ASP A 263 2.17 -5.35 14.76
N THR A 264 3.46 -5.08 14.74
CA THR A 264 4.25 -5.04 13.51
C THR A 264 4.57 -6.46 13.06
N VAL A 265 4.27 -6.78 11.82
CA VAL A 265 4.66 -8.07 11.22
C VAL A 265 6.15 -8.03 10.91
N ARG A 266 6.92 -8.74 11.73
CA ARG A 266 8.37 -8.94 11.60
C ARG A 266 8.71 -10.40 11.93
N SER A 267 9.94 -10.80 11.71
CA SER A 267 10.43 -12.12 12.05
C SER A 267 11.50 -12.02 13.14
N ASP A 268 11.31 -12.75 14.23
CA ASP A 268 12.37 -13.08 15.19
C ASP A 268 13.02 -14.41 14.77
N GLU A 269 12.23 -15.35 14.20
CA GLU A 269 12.67 -16.60 13.59
C GLU A 269 11.77 -16.98 12.42
N THR A 270 12.33 -17.58 11.39
CA THR A 270 11.58 -18.09 10.24
C THR A 270 11.90 -19.57 10.02
N ILE A 271 10.87 -20.40 10.04
CA ILE A 271 10.94 -21.86 9.84
C ILE A 271 10.30 -22.18 8.50
N LEU A 272 11.06 -22.80 7.60
CA LEU A 272 10.56 -23.25 6.31
C LEU A 272 9.83 -24.59 6.49
N LEU A 273 8.51 -24.59 6.29
CA LEU A 273 7.68 -25.79 6.37
C LEU A 273 7.61 -26.52 5.03
N TYR A 274 7.64 -25.78 3.92
CA TYR A 274 7.60 -26.35 2.58
C TYR A 274 8.22 -25.41 1.54
N GLY A 275 8.92 -25.96 0.58
CA GLY A 275 9.37 -25.31 -0.65
C GLY A 275 10.49 -24.28 -0.44
N LYS A 276 10.24 -23.03 -0.78
CA LYS A 276 11.20 -21.91 -0.71
C LYS A 276 10.64 -20.72 0.06
N ASP A 277 11.51 -19.86 0.55
CA ASP A 277 11.18 -18.66 1.35
C ASP A 277 10.97 -17.41 0.48
N TYR A 278 10.77 -17.56 -0.82
CA TYR A 278 10.52 -16.49 -1.78
C TYR A 278 9.57 -16.94 -2.88
N PHE A 279 9.04 -16.00 -3.61
CA PHE A 279 8.30 -16.21 -4.85
C PHE A 279 8.78 -15.22 -5.92
N TYR A 280 8.37 -15.46 -7.16
CA TYR A 280 8.67 -14.57 -8.26
C TYR A 280 7.42 -13.79 -8.68
N GLU A 281 7.63 -12.52 -9.01
CA GLU A 281 6.67 -11.67 -9.73
C GLU A 281 7.32 -11.15 -11.01
N GLU A 282 6.53 -10.87 -12.03
CA GLU A 282 7.00 -10.29 -13.26
C GLU A 282 6.36 -8.93 -13.52
N ILE A 283 7.17 -7.90 -13.77
CA ILE A 283 6.75 -6.53 -14.05
C ILE A 283 7.45 -6.08 -15.34
N LEU A 284 6.65 -5.73 -16.36
CA LEU A 284 7.14 -5.25 -17.66
C LEU A 284 8.22 -6.17 -18.28
N GLY A 285 8.05 -7.49 -18.16
CA GLY A 285 8.97 -8.49 -18.68
C GLY A 285 10.19 -8.79 -17.79
N LEU A 286 10.39 -8.04 -16.70
CA LEU A 286 11.45 -8.26 -15.73
C LEU A 286 10.95 -9.12 -14.55
N LYS A 287 11.78 -10.07 -14.13
CA LYS A 287 11.47 -11.01 -13.04
C LYS A 287 12.08 -10.53 -11.73
N PHE A 288 11.29 -10.51 -10.67
CA PHE A 288 11.71 -10.07 -9.33
C PHE A 288 11.53 -11.19 -8.32
N LYS A 289 12.60 -11.52 -7.58
CA LYS A 289 12.58 -12.39 -6.40
C LYS A 289 12.08 -11.59 -5.21
N ILE A 290 11.03 -12.07 -4.58
CA ILE A 290 10.35 -11.35 -3.48
C ILE A 290 10.25 -12.28 -2.27
N THR A 291 10.78 -11.82 -1.13
CA THR A 291 10.68 -12.51 0.17
C THR A 291 9.45 -12.04 0.97
N PRO A 292 9.09 -12.67 2.10
CA PRO A 292 7.94 -12.27 2.90
C PRO A 292 7.92 -10.78 3.26
N PHE A 293 9.09 -10.22 3.61
CA PHE A 293 9.21 -8.85 4.13
C PHE A 293 9.70 -7.83 3.12
N SER A 294 10.18 -8.24 1.94
CA SER A 294 10.60 -7.30 0.88
C SER A 294 9.48 -6.33 0.55
N PHE A 295 9.82 -5.04 0.44
CA PHE A 295 8.90 -4.07 -0.14
C PHE A 295 8.69 -4.39 -1.62
N PHE A 296 7.45 -4.42 -2.02
CA PHE A 296 7.03 -4.51 -3.42
C PHE A 296 5.65 -3.86 -3.54
N GLN A 297 5.37 -3.17 -4.65
CA GLN A 297 4.09 -2.49 -4.84
C GLN A 297 2.92 -3.49 -4.72
N PRO A 298 1.95 -3.25 -3.84
CA PRO A 298 0.89 -4.24 -3.55
C PRO A 298 -0.12 -4.44 -4.69
N ASN A 299 -0.06 -3.64 -5.74
CA ASN A 299 -0.83 -3.78 -6.97
C ASN A 299 0.14 -3.82 -8.16
N SER A 300 0.52 -5.02 -8.60
CA SER A 300 1.46 -5.22 -9.72
C SER A 300 0.92 -4.64 -11.03
N TYR A 301 -0.39 -4.69 -11.27
CA TYR A 301 -1.00 -4.13 -12.49
C TYR A 301 -0.87 -2.61 -12.55
N ALA A 302 -1.21 -1.92 -11.46
CA ALA A 302 -1.06 -0.47 -11.38
C ALA A 302 0.42 -0.05 -11.33
N ALA A 303 1.29 -0.85 -10.73
CA ALA A 303 2.73 -0.62 -10.72
C ALA A 303 3.31 -0.60 -12.14
N GLN A 304 2.88 -1.53 -13.02
CA GLN A 304 3.28 -1.53 -14.42
C GLN A 304 2.85 -0.24 -15.14
N VAL A 305 1.63 0.25 -14.89
CA VAL A 305 1.15 1.53 -15.44
C VAL A 305 1.99 2.69 -14.95
N LEU A 306 2.31 2.73 -13.64
CA LEU A 306 3.14 3.76 -13.03
C LEU A 306 4.55 3.77 -13.63
N TYR A 307 5.22 2.63 -13.67
CA TYR A 307 6.60 2.51 -14.13
C TYR A 307 6.71 2.77 -15.64
N ASN A 308 5.76 2.29 -16.43
CA ASN A 308 5.70 2.62 -17.85
C ASN A 308 5.48 4.12 -18.06
N THR A 309 4.65 4.78 -17.26
CA THR A 309 4.44 6.22 -17.31
C THR A 309 5.73 6.99 -16.95
N ALA A 310 6.45 6.55 -15.92
CA ALA A 310 7.74 7.12 -15.56
C ALA A 310 8.74 7.00 -16.73
N ARG A 311 8.82 5.81 -17.35
CA ARG A 311 9.67 5.57 -18.53
C ARG A 311 9.26 6.45 -19.73
N GLU A 312 7.97 6.64 -19.98
CA GLU A 312 7.46 7.54 -21.02
C GLU A 312 7.90 9.00 -20.77
N TYR A 313 7.86 9.49 -19.53
CA TYR A 313 8.29 10.85 -19.19
C TYR A 313 9.80 11.04 -19.29
N ILE A 314 10.56 10.02 -18.97
CA ILE A 314 12.03 10.03 -19.11
C ILE A 314 12.39 10.08 -20.60
N GLY A 315 11.73 9.28 -21.42
CA GLY A 315 12.00 9.16 -22.85
C GLY A 315 13.26 8.36 -23.15
N ASP A 316 13.93 8.68 -24.26
CA ASP A 316 15.19 8.02 -24.67
C ASP A 316 16.38 8.64 -23.93
N THR A 317 17.02 7.85 -23.09
CA THR A 317 18.19 8.23 -22.28
C THR A 317 19.39 7.32 -22.52
N ARG A 318 19.50 6.70 -23.71
CA ARG A 318 20.54 5.70 -24.05
C ARG A 318 21.97 6.23 -23.92
N ASP A 319 22.17 7.52 -24.01
CA ASP A 319 23.47 8.17 -23.83
C ASP A 319 23.62 8.86 -22.47
N MET A 320 22.61 8.69 -21.57
CA MET A 320 22.50 9.41 -20.31
C MET A 320 22.73 8.52 -19.09
N THR A 321 23.31 9.11 -18.06
CA THR A 321 23.37 8.54 -16.70
C THR A 321 22.14 8.98 -15.91
N VAL A 322 21.37 8.02 -15.42
CA VAL A 322 20.16 8.23 -14.65
C VAL A 322 20.41 7.91 -13.17
N PHE A 323 20.05 8.82 -12.27
CA PHE A 323 20.03 8.52 -10.84
C PHE A 323 18.61 8.16 -10.41
N ASP A 324 18.47 6.98 -9.78
CA ASP A 324 17.25 6.52 -9.11
C ASP A 324 17.47 6.65 -7.60
N LEU A 325 16.99 7.75 -7.03
CA LEU A 325 17.17 8.04 -5.61
C LEU A 325 15.96 7.49 -4.81
N TYR A 326 16.26 6.75 -3.76
CA TYR A 326 15.33 5.93 -2.98
C TYR A 326 14.89 4.67 -3.77
N SER A 327 15.86 3.97 -4.38
CA SER A 327 15.61 2.91 -5.37
C SER A 327 14.94 1.63 -4.81
N GLY A 328 14.88 1.46 -3.48
CA GLY A 328 14.34 0.25 -2.88
C GLY A 328 15.02 -1.01 -3.40
N THR A 329 14.24 -2.00 -3.84
CA THR A 329 14.72 -3.25 -4.46
C THR A 329 15.09 -3.09 -5.95
N GLY A 330 15.29 -1.86 -6.42
CA GLY A 330 15.80 -1.56 -7.75
C GLY A 330 14.79 -1.80 -8.89
N THR A 331 13.49 -1.84 -8.62
CA THR A 331 12.49 -2.12 -9.65
C THR A 331 12.48 -1.03 -10.73
N ILE A 332 12.43 0.25 -10.33
CA ILE A 332 12.45 1.38 -11.27
C ILE A 332 13.80 1.43 -11.99
N SER A 333 14.91 1.32 -11.26
CA SER A 333 16.26 1.31 -11.84
C SER A 333 16.38 0.29 -12.97
N GLN A 334 15.91 -0.93 -12.79
CA GLN A 334 16.00 -1.99 -13.79
C GLN A 334 15.11 -1.75 -15.00
N ILE A 335 13.90 -1.20 -14.81
CA ILE A 335 13.00 -0.83 -15.91
C ILE A 335 13.61 0.31 -16.74
N LEU A 336 14.34 1.23 -16.12
CA LEU A 336 15.02 2.33 -16.79
C LEU A 336 16.30 1.91 -17.49
N ALA A 337 16.94 0.84 -17.02
CA ALA A 337 18.15 0.31 -17.64
C ALA A 337 17.98 -0.04 -19.14
N GLU A 338 16.76 -0.41 -19.55
CA GLU A 338 16.44 -0.70 -20.95
C GLU A 338 16.58 0.53 -21.87
N VAL A 339 16.44 1.73 -21.32
CA VAL A 339 16.43 3.00 -22.09
C VAL A 339 17.53 3.96 -21.67
N ALA A 340 18.41 3.60 -20.75
CA ALA A 340 19.49 4.42 -20.22
C ALA A 340 20.87 3.82 -20.54
N LYS A 341 21.91 4.67 -20.61
CA LYS A 341 23.31 4.24 -20.68
C LYS A 341 23.71 3.54 -19.40
N GLU A 342 23.44 4.16 -18.27
CA GLU A 342 23.72 3.65 -16.93
C GLU A 342 22.64 4.16 -15.96
N VAL A 343 22.28 3.33 -14.99
CA VAL A 343 21.40 3.71 -13.88
C VAL A 343 22.12 3.50 -12.57
N ILE A 344 22.16 4.54 -11.73
CA ILE A 344 22.74 4.49 -10.39
C ILE A 344 21.59 4.58 -9.36
N GLY A 345 21.28 3.46 -8.72
CA GLY A 345 20.30 3.36 -7.66
C GLY A 345 20.91 3.63 -6.28
N VAL A 346 20.29 4.50 -5.50
CA VAL A 346 20.70 4.80 -4.13
C VAL A 346 19.60 4.44 -3.14
N GLU A 347 19.90 3.58 -2.18
CA GLU A 347 18.94 3.10 -1.17
C GLU A 347 19.64 2.98 0.20
N ILE A 348 18.95 3.37 1.26
CA ILE A 348 19.52 3.34 2.62
C ILE A 348 19.51 1.95 3.25
N VAL A 349 18.57 1.08 2.84
CA VAL A 349 18.40 -0.28 3.38
C VAL A 349 19.32 -1.24 2.62
N GLU A 350 20.34 -1.73 3.29
CA GLU A 350 21.36 -2.60 2.68
C GLU A 350 20.79 -3.89 2.10
N GLU A 351 19.83 -4.53 2.79
CA GLU A 351 19.14 -5.73 2.32
C GLU A 351 18.34 -5.47 1.02
N ALA A 352 17.80 -4.27 0.86
CA ALA A 352 17.10 -3.90 -0.37
C ALA A 352 18.09 -3.71 -1.53
N VAL A 353 19.27 -3.16 -1.26
CA VAL A 353 20.36 -3.02 -2.24
C VAL A 353 20.86 -4.38 -2.70
N GLU A 354 21.06 -5.34 -1.80
CA GLU A 354 21.46 -6.70 -2.17
C GLU A 354 20.36 -7.39 -3.01
N ALA A 355 19.08 -7.25 -2.62
CA ALA A 355 17.97 -7.74 -3.42
C ALA A 355 17.92 -7.09 -4.81
N ALA A 356 18.24 -5.80 -4.94
CA ALA A 356 18.32 -5.10 -6.21
C ALA A 356 19.42 -5.66 -7.12
N LYS A 357 20.58 -5.95 -6.55
CA LYS A 357 21.71 -6.60 -7.29
C LYS A 357 21.36 -8.01 -7.74
N GLU A 358 20.75 -8.83 -6.85
CA GLU A 358 20.27 -10.16 -7.19
C GLU A 358 19.25 -10.13 -8.34
N ASN A 359 18.27 -9.22 -8.27
CA ASN A 359 17.26 -9.07 -9.30
C ASN A 359 17.85 -8.56 -10.63
N ALA A 360 18.80 -7.65 -10.61
CA ALA A 360 19.49 -7.19 -11.82
C ALA A 360 20.26 -8.33 -12.48
N ALA A 361 20.98 -9.15 -11.70
CA ALA A 361 21.67 -10.32 -12.19
C ALA A 361 20.68 -11.36 -12.77
N LEU A 362 19.54 -11.60 -12.12
CA LEU A 362 18.47 -12.49 -12.58
C LEU A 362 17.94 -12.08 -13.95
N ASN A 363 17.85 -10.77 -14.21
CA ASN A 363 17.35 -10.19 -15.45
C ASN A 363 18.47 -9.95 -16.50
N GLY A 364 19.73 -10.28 -16.20
CA GLY A 364 20.86 -10.04 -17.09
C GLY A 364 21.18 -8.55 -17.31
N ILE A 365 20.75 -7.69 -16.39
CA ILE A 365 20.98 -6.24 -16.45
C ILE A 365 22.38 -5.93 -15.92
N THR A 366 23.23 -5.30 -16.73
CA THR A 366 24.63 -5.02 -16.42
C THR A 366 24.93 -3.52 -16.27
N ASN A 367 23.98 -2.67 -16.65
CA ASN A 367 24.11 -1.20 -16.61
C ASN A 367 23.37 -0.55 -15.43
N CYS A 368 23.06 -1.34 -14.38
CA CYS A 368 22.58 -0.84 -13.09
C CYS A 368 23.66 -1.01 -12.03
N ARG A 369 23.96 0.07 -11.30
CA ARG A 369 24.82 0.07 -10.12
C ARG A 369 24.02 0.51 -8.92
N PHE A 370 24.06 -0.28 -7.82
CA PHE A 370 23.32 0.01 -6.60
C PHE A 370 24.25 0.35 -5.44
N ILE A 371 23.97 1.45 -4.74
CA ILE A 371 24.79 1.98 -3.65
C ILE A 371 23.93 2.00 -2.37
N ALA A 372 24.40 1.29 -1.34
CA ALA A 372 23.80 1.35 -0.02
C ALA A 372 24.23 2.61 0.72
N GLY A 373 23.27 3.42 1.16
CA GLY A 373 23.55 4.60 1.96
C GLY A 373 22.45 5.66 1.93
N ASP A 374 22.57 6.59 2.86
CA ASP A 374 21.69 7.76 2.91
C ASP A 374 21.94 8.65 1.69
N VAL A 375 20.92 8.96 0.92
CA VAL A 375 20.96 9.84 -0.26
C VAL A 375 21.74 11.12 0.04
N LEU A 376 21.52 11.74 1.21
CA LEU A 376 22.21 12.95 1.62
C LEU A 376 23.75 12.82 1.67
N LYS A 377 24.25 11.62 2.02
CA LYS A 377 25.70 11.35 2.14
C LYS A 377 26.27 10.81 0.83
N VAL A 378 25.52 9.91 0.18
CA VAL A 378 25.97 9.27 -1.07
C VAL A 378 26.16 10.31 -2.18
N LEU A 379 25.29 11.33 -2.27
CA LEU A 379 25.41 12.40 -3.25
C LEU A 379 26.72 13.21 -3.15
N ASP A 380 27.39 13.20 -2.00
CA ASP A 380 28.70 13.84 -1.83
C ASP A 380 29.89 12.94 -2.26
N GLN A 381 29.65 11.65 -2.48
CA GLN A 381 30.68 10.62 -2.72
C GLN A 381 30.68 10.08 -4.15
N VAL A 382 29.55 10.25 -4.84
CA VAL A 382 29.41 9.80 -6.23
C VAL A 382 30.06 10.84 -7.16
N GLU A 383 31.07 10.43 -7.92
CA GLU A 383 31.79 11.31 -8.85
C GLU A 383 31.00 11.59 -10.12
N GLU A 384 30.13 10.65 -10.53
CA GLU A 384 29.29 10.77 -11.70
C GLU A 384 28.23 11.86 -11.52
N LYS A 385 27.97 12.58 -12.58
CA LYS A 385 26.87 13.54 -12.62
C LYS A 385 25.68 12.94 -13.37
N PRO A 386 24.47 13.01 -12.80
CA PRO A 386 23.29 12.55 -13.50
C PRO A 386 22.93 13.54 -14.64
N ASP A 387 22.48 12.99 -15.76
CA ASP A 387 21.78 13.73 -16.80
C ASP A 387 20.28 13.79 -16.50
N PHE A 388 19.78 12.80 -15.76
CA PHE A 388 18.38 12.67 -15.37
C PHE A 388 18.27 12.12 -13.95
N ILE A 389 17.25 12.56 -13.19
CA ILE A 389 17.00 12.07 -11.82
C ILE A 389 15.56 11.56 -11.71
N VAL A 390 15.41 10.35 -11.12
CA VAL A 390 14.15 9.80 -10.66
C VAL A 390 14.13 9.79 -9.13
N LEU A 391 13.01 10.22 -8.56
CA LEU A 391 12.81 10.33 -7.12
C LEU A 391 11.54 9.56 -6.74
N ASP A 392 11.68 8.51 -5.92
CA ASP A 392 10.53 7.80 -5.31
C ASP A 392 10.70 7.75 -3.79
N PRO A 393 10.66 8.91 -3.10
CA PRO A 393 10.93 9.00 -1.68
C PRO A 393 9.82 8.36 -0.83
N PRO A 394 10.09 8.04 0.46
CA PRO A 394 9.08 7.57 1.40
C PRO A 394 7.99 8.63 1.63
N ARG A 395 6.91 8.22 2.34
CA ARG A 395 5.73 9.07 2.62
C ARG A 395 6.02 10.43 3.23
N ASP A 396 7.14 10.58 3.89
CA ASP A 396 7.57 11.85 4.51
C ASP A 396 8.23 12.80 3.50
N GLY A 397 8.41 12.36 2.25
CA GLY A 397 9.01 13.12 1.16
C GLY A 397 10.54 13.14 1.25
N ILE A 398 11.14 14.04 0.46
CA ILE A 398 12.60 14.23 0.42
C ILE A 398 13.05 14.95 1.69
N HIS A 399 14.13 14.47 2.30
CA HIS A 399 14.70 15.16 3.46
C HIS A 399 15.09 16.62 3.10
N PRO A 400 14.69 17.63 3.91
CA PRO A 400 14.90 19.04 3.56
C PRO A 400 16.35 19.44 3.22
N LYS A 401 17.34 18.73 3.80
CA LYS A 401 18.76 18.94 3.50
C LYS A 401 19.23 18.26 2.20
N ALA A 402 18.53 17.21 1.75
CA ALA A 402 18.85 16.52 0.49
C ALA A 402 18.35 17.28 -0.73
N LEU A 403 17.19 17.92 -0.63
CA LEU A 403 16.57 18.64 -1.74
C LEU A 403 17.50 19.70 -2.39
N PRO A 404 18.19 20.60 -1.65
CA PRO A 404 19.12 21.55 -2.25
C PRO A 404 20.27 20.88 -3.01
N LYS A 405 20.80 19.75 -2.52
CA LYS A 405 21.87 19.00 -3.20
C LYS A 405 21.38 18.40 -4.52
N ILE A 406 20.16 17.84 -4.51
CA ILE A 406 19.53 17.31 -5.73
C ILE A 406 19.35 18.42 -6.76
N ILE A 407 18.89 19.60 -6.35
CA ILE A 407 18.72 20.77 -7.24
C ILE A 407 20.07 21.26 -7.79
N GLN A 408 21.14 21.20 -6.98
CA GLN A 408 22.49 21.63 -7.40
C GLN A 408 23.08 20.82 -8.55
N TYR A 409 22.60 19.59 -8.82
CA TYR A 409 23.01 18.86 -10.01
C TYR A 409 22.61 19.58 -11.30
N GLY A 410 21.58 20.43 -11.26
CA GLY A 410 21.19 21.26 -12.41
C GLY A 410 20.70 20.45 -13.60
N VAL A 411 20.11 19.27 -13.37
CA VAL A 411 19.52 18.48 -14.45
C VAL A 411 18.33 19.20 -15.07
N ASP A 412 18.21 19.14 -16.39
CA ASP A 412 17.11 19.78 -17.13
C ASP A 412 15.75 19.16 -16.82
N LYS A 413 15.74 17.87 -16.46
CA LYS A 413 14.52 17.09 -16.21
C LYS A 413 14.69 16.16 -15.02
N LEU A 414 13.60 16.01 -14.26
CA LEU A 414 13.48 15.00 -13.22
C LEU A 414 12.06 14.44 -13.19
N VAL A 415 11.93 13.21 -12.73
CA VAL A 415 10.64 12.58 -12.41
C VAL A 415 10.52 12.42 -10.90
N TYR A 416 9.45 12.94 -10.32
CA TYR A 416 9.12 12.77 -8.90
C TYR A 416 7.87 11.91 -8.74
N ILE A 417 8.01 10.76 -8.10
CA ILE A 417 6.93 9.82 -7.79
C ILE A 417 6.54 10.04 -6.33
N SER A 418 5.27 10.25 -6.06
CA SER A 418 4.79 10.47 -4.69
C SER A 418 3.55 9.65 -4.39
N CYS A 419 3.62 8.84 -3.33
CA CYS A 419 2.45 8.13 -2.79
C CYS A 419 1.58 9.00 -1.86
N LYS A 420 2.03 10.22 -1.52
CA LYS A 420 1.34 11.17 -0.64
C LYS A 420 1.55 12.60 -1.13
N PRO A 421 0.67 13.11 -1.99
CA PRO A 421 0.80 14.44 -2.62
C PRO A 421 0.46 15.62 -1.68
N THR A 422 0.58 15.47 -0.35
CA THR A 422 0.25 16.50 0.67
C THR A 422 1.48 16.96 1.42
#